data_7cd97f68fcfea65b8ce2800c9bf8f998
#
_entry.id   7cd97f68fcfea65b8ce2800c9bf8f998
#
_cell.length_a   1.000
_cell.length_b   1.000
_cell.length_c   1.000
_cell.angle_alpha   90.00
_cell.angle_beta   90.00
_cell.angle_gamma   90.00
#
_symmetry.space_group_name_H-M   'P 1'
#
loop_
_entity.id
_entity.type
_entity.pdbx_description
1 polymer ?
#
loop_
_entity_poly.entity_id
_entity_poly.type
_entity_poly.pdbx_seq_one_letter_code
_entity_poly.pdbx_strand_id
1 'polypeptide(L)'
;MRYALCLERQEEPMSADIYKKLAKHLSSLGMGYPEKEELLEILRENFNHLEAEVALAIPTKVIPFEPASVSEIIPPQDISREELESTLVNLAQRGLLFSKKLKDGTMGYALQQFGYGFPQTFFWKGVNTPNAKKMAELVAKYSGKQQLNEVYGDTKTKAFRYLPAMASVEPEQHAVFPFEMMEEVIQKVKVIALVHCPCRATAQLIGKKQCDHPLENCIKYDELAEYLIEKGIGKEISKKEALDVIRKSEEAGLVHMVDNAREGIKHTCNCCGCCCWSVGTIRRKKIPRDVLMATYFLRETDKEKCTGCGECVEICPVNVIKMEGDFPVIDKEWCIGCGVCAVPCPASAVKLVRKSDAIPPKDFKELHQEILKERNPAE
;
A
#
# COMPACT_ATOMS: atom_id res chain seq x y z
N MET A 1 18.69 12.58 -62.69
CA MET A 1 17.55 13.06 -61.91
C MET A 1 16.63 11.89 -61.65
N ARG A 2 16.70 11.30 -60.49
CA ARG A 2 15.67 10.40 -59.91
C ARG A 2 15.56 10.77 -58.45
N TYR A 3 14.47 11.43 -58.08
CA TYR A 3 14.10 11.74 -56.73
C TYR A 3 13.68 10.45 -56.01
N ALA A 4 14.42 10.07 -54.97
CA ALA A 4 13.99 9.10 -53.99
C ALA A 4 13.01 9.78 -53.03
N LEU A 5 11.73 9.45 -53.13
CA LEU A 5 10.71 9.79 -52.17
C LEU A 5 10.98 8.92 -50.90
N CYS A 6 11.53 9.54 -49.87
CA CYS A 6 11.45 9.03 -48.51
C CYS A 6 9.97 9.06 -48.08
N LEU A 7 9.33 7.91 -48.06
CA LEU A 7 8.06 7.74 -47.39
C LEU A 7 8.35 7.74 -45.90
N GLU A 8 8.19 8.89 -45.24
CA GLU A 8 7.96 8.96 -43.78
C GLU A 8 6.72 8.12 -43.49
N ARG A 9 6.91 6.97 -42.82
CA ARG A 9 5.80 6.28 -42.19
C ARG A 9 5.30 7.22 -41.11
N GLN A 10 4.17 7.83 -41.33
CA GLN A 10 3.38 8.45 -40.29
C GLN A 10 3.01 7.34 -39.31
N GLU A 11 3.59 7.37 -38.11
CA GLU A 11 3.18 6.55 -37.02
C GLU A 11 1.70 6.88 -36.73
N GLU A 12 0.86 5.87 -36.84
CA GLU A 12 -0.58 6.01 -36.69
C GLU A 12 -0.94 6.45 -35.27
N PRO A 13 -1.97 7.30 -35.08
CA PRO A 13 -2.41 7.77 -33.75
C PRO A 13 -3.10 6.70 -32.87
N MET A 14 -3.13 5.43 -33.30
CA MET A 14 -3.81 4.33 -32.59
C MET A 14 -3.10 3.88 -31.30
N SER A 15 -1.77 3.99 -31.17
CA SER A 15 -1.05 3.52 -29.97
C SER A 15 -1.31 4.40 -28.72
N ALA A 16 -1.59 5.69 -28.90
CA ALA A 16 -1.88 6.60 -27.78
C ALA A 16 -3.25 6.35 -27.14
N ASP A 17 -4.18 5.74 -27.86
CA ASP A 17 -5.54 5.48 -27.39
C ASP A 17 -5.61 4.26 -26.43
N ILE A 18 -4.84 3.20 -26.66
CA ILE A 18 -4.89 1.98 -25.85
C ILE A 18 -4.50 2.23 -24.37
N TYR A 19 -3.47 3.04 -24.14
CA TYR A 19 -3.02 3.36 -22.78
C TYR A 19 -4.00 4.29 -22.05
N LYS A 20 -4.71 5.17 -22.78
CA LYS A 20 -5.82 5.95 -22.22
C LYS A 20 -6.98 5.05 -21.83
N LYS A 21 -7.35 4.09 -22.68
CA LYS A 21 -8.37 3.07 -22.35
C LYS A 21 -7.96 2.26 -21.12
N LEU A 22 -6.71 1.81 -21.07
CA LEU A 22 -6.19 1.07 -19.93
C LEU A 22 -6.16 1.91 -18.65
N ALA A 23 -5.75 3.18 -18.69
CA ALA A 23 -5.79 4.08 -17.55
C ALA A 23 -7.21 4.25 -17.02
N LYS A 24 -8.18 4.49 -17.91
CA LYS A 24 -9.60 4.58 -17.57
C LYS A 24 -10.14 3.28 -17.00
N HIS A 25 -9.74 2.13 -17.53
CA HIS A 25 -10.10 0.82 -17.02
C HIS A 25 -9.56 0.59 -15.60
N LEU A 26 -8.29 0.92 -15.37
CA LEU A 26 -7.66 0.85 -14.05
C LEU A 26 -8.27 1.84 -13.04
N SER A 27 -8.77 3.00 -13.47
CA SER A 27 -9.43 3.95 -12.58
C SER A 27 -10.75 3.44 -12.03
N SER A 28 -11.41 2.48 -12.71
CA SER A 28 -12.66 1.86 -12.26
C SER A 28 -12.51 0.75 -11.22
N LEU A 29 -11.29 0.38 -10.85
CA LEU A 29 -11.02 -0.53 -9.74
C LEU A 29 -11.49 0.07 -8.41
N GLY A 30 -11.83 -0.75 -7.42
CA GLY A 30 -12.20 -0.30 -6.08
C GLY A 30 -11.13 0.57 -5.42
N MET A 31 -9.85 0.18 -5.56
CA MET A 31 -8.68 1.02 -5.28
C MET A 31 -8.06 1.40 -6.62
N GLY A 32 -8.71 2.30 -7.35
CA GLY A 32 -8.36 2.66 -8.72
C GLY A 32 -7.18 3.61 -8.83
N TYR A 33 -6.77 3.82 -10.06
CA TYR A 33 -5.64 4.69 -10.42
C TYR A 33 -6.18 6.00 -10.97
N PRO A 34 -5.99 7.16 -10.30
CA PRO A 34 -6.36 8.45 -10.87
C PRO A 34 -5.74 8.67 -12.24
N GLU A 35 -6.58 9.05 -13.20
CA GLU A 35 -6.16 9.28 -14.58
C GLU A 35 -5.30 10.55 -14.67
N LYS A 36 -4.01 10.38 -14.96
CA LYS A 36 -3.03 11.46 -15.12
C LYS A 36 -2.04 11.11 -16.23
N GLU A 37 -1.40 12.11 -16.80
CA GLU A 37 -0.40 11.87 -17.84
C GLU A 37 0.76 10.98 -17.34
N GLU A 38 1.16 11.16 -16.08
CA GLU A 38 2.19 10.32 -15.47
C GLU A 38 1.80 8.83 -15.38
N LEU A 39 0.50 8.53 -15.23
CA LEU A 39 0.02 7.15 -15.32
C LEU A 39 0.19 6.60 -16.73
N LEU A 40 -0.10 7.38 -17.75
CA LEU A 40 0.10 6.95 -19.15
C LEU A 40 1.58 6.66 -19.44
N GLU A 41 2.50 7.48 -18.92
CA GLU A 41 3.95 7.21 -19.03
C GLU A 41 4.34 5.90 -18.32
N ILE A 42 3.80 5.65 -17.10
CA ILE A 42 4.01 4.41 -16.37
C ILE A 42 3.47 3.20 -17.15
N LEU A 43 2.29 3.32 -17.76
CA LEU A 43 1.69 2.23 -18.54
C LEU A 43 2.49 1.94 -19.81
N ARG A 44 2.90 2.95 -20.56
CA ARG A 44 3.75 2.79 -21.77
C ARG A 44 5.10 2.13 -21.47
N GLU A 45 5.66 2.38 -20.27
CA GLU A 45 6.92 1.76 -19.86
C GLU A 45 6.77 0.27 -19.52
N ASN A 46 5.58 -0.16 -19.07
CA ASN A 46 5.38 -1.49 -18.55
C ASN A 46 4.54 -2.43 -19.43
N PHE A 47 3.74 -1.91 -20.34
CA PHE A 47 2.86 -2.68 -21.22
C PHE A 47 3.15 -2.38 -22.68
N ASN A 48 3.34 -3.42 -23.50
CA ASN A 48 3.21 -3.28 -24.94
C ASN A 48 1.73 -3.27 -25.35
N HIS A 49 1.44 -3.11 -26.66
CA HIS A 49 0.06 -3.01 -27.14
C HIS A 49 -0.77 -4.24 -26.82
N LEU A 50 -0.27 -5.45 -27.12
CA LEU A 50 -0.93 -6.72 -26.84
C LEU A 50 -1.20 -6.91 -25.33
N GLU A 51 -0.22 -6.61 -24.51
CA GLU A 51 -0.34 -6.69 -23.04
C GLU A 51 -1.40 -5.71 -22.50
N ALA A 52 -1.50 -4.51 -23.07
CA ALA A 52 -2.53 -3.54 -22.70
C ALA A 52 -3.93 -4.00 -23.12
N GLU A 53 -4.08 -4.62 -24.30
CA GLU A 53 -5.36 -5.22 -24.74
C GLU A 53 -5.78 -6.37 -23.83
N VAL A 54 -4.86 -7.27 -23.50
CA VAL A 54 -5.13 -8.38 -22.55
C VAL A 54 -5.51 -7.85 -21.18
N ALA A 55 -4.84 -6.81 -20.68
CA ALA A 55 -5.18 -6.19 -19.39
C ALA A 55 -6.59 -5.57 -19.39
N LEU A 56 -7.05 -5.00 -20.51
CA LEU A 56 -8.41 -4.47 -20.68
C LEU A 56 -9.49 -5.55 -20.62
N ALA A 57 -9.18 -6.81 -20.92
CA ALA A 57 -10.11 -7.92 -20.85
C ALA A 57 -10.35 -8.44 -19.42
N ILE A 58 -9.54 -8.02 -18.45
CA ILE A 58 -9.64 -8.46 -17.05
C ILE A 58 -10.67 -7.62 -16.29
N PRO A 59 -11.62 -8.22 -15.52
CA PRO A 59 -12.64 -7.49 -14.79
C PRO A 59 -12.08 -6.47 -13.76
N THR A 60 -12.79 -5.35 -13.57
CA THR A 60 -12.41 -4.28 -12.62
C THR A 60 -13.32 -4.15 -11.40
N LYS A 61 -14.58 -4.57 -11.51
CA LYS A 61 -15.55 -4.51 -10.40
C LYS A 61 -15.40 -5.72 -9.47
N VAL A 62 -14.20 -5.89 -8.94
CA VAL A 62 -13.79 -7.02 -8.11
C VAL A 62 -13.06 -6.56 -6.85
N ILE A 63 -13.08 -7.40 -5.83
CA ILE A 63 -12.28 -7.22 -4.62
C ILE A 63 -10.80 -7.46 -4.96
N PRO A 64 -9.85 -6.74 -4.34
CA PRO A 64 -8.43 -7.04 -4.53
C PRO A 64 -8.13 -8.52 -4.25
N PHE A 65 -7.31 -9.15 -5.09
CA PHE A 65 -6.94 -10.58 -5.03
C PHE A 65 -8.07 -11.59 -5.30
N GLU A 66 -9.23 -11.15 -5.82
CA GLU A 66 -10.23 -12.06 -6.41
C GLU A 66 -9.97 -12.17 -7.92
N PRO A 67 -9.28 -13.24 -8.37
CA PRO A 67 -8.94 -13.40 -9.78
C PRO A 67 -10.10 -14.00 -10.58
N ALA A 68 -10.24 -13.55 -11.84
CA ALA A 68 -11.04 -14.24 -12.84
C ALA A 68 -10.27 -15.46 -13.37
N SER A 69 -10.96 -16.58 -13.61
CA SER A 69 -10.40 -17.72 -14.31
C SER A 69 -10.06 -17.33 -15.76
N VAL A 70 -9.08 -18.02 -16.35
CA VAL A 70 -8.76 -17.77 -17.76
C VAL A 70 -9.98 -17.95 -18.66
N SER A 71 -10.89 -18.88 -18.33
CA SER A 71 -12.13 -19.11 -19.10
C SER A 71 -13.12 -17.94 -19.06
N GLU A 72 -13.09 -17.12 -18.00
CA GLU A 72 -13.92 -15.92 -17.84
C GLU A 72 -13.35 -14.70 -18.56
N ILE A 73 -12.03 -14.71 -18.87
CA ILE A 73 -11.38 -13.64 -19.60
C ILE A 73 -11.61 -13.88 -21.10
N ILE A 74 -12.40 -13.02 -21.72
CA ILE A 74 -12.68 -13.08 -23.15
C ILE A 74 -11.48 -12.53 -23.92
N PRO A 75 -10.85 -13.33 -24.80
CA PRO A 75 -9.75 -12.81 -25.63
C PRO A 75 -10.18 -11.58 -26.42
N PRO A 76 -9.34 -10.52 -26.51
CA PRO A 76 -9.56 -9.46 -27.48
C PRO A 76 -9.65 -10.02 -28.92
N GLN A 77 -10.28 -9.26 -29.82
CA GLN A 77 -10.34 -9.64 -31.22
C GLN A 77 -8.92 -9.85 -31.77
N ASP A 78 -8.73 -10.87 -32.58
CA ASP A 78 -7.44 -11.23 -33.19
C ASP A 78 -6.36 -11.78 -32.25
N ILE A 79 -6.70 -12.06 -30.97
CA ILE A 79 -5.81 -12.73 -30.02
C ILE A 79 -6.28 -14.17 -29.80
N SER A 80 -5.40 -15.13 -30.07
CA SER A 80 -5.68 -16.54 -29.81
C SER A 80 -5.71 -16.84 -28.29
N ARG A 81 -6.36 -17.95 -27.93
CA ARG A 81 -6.40 -18.38 -26.52
C ARG A 81 -5.00 -18.62 -25.95
N GLU A 82 -4.10 -19.19 -26.74
CA GLU A 82 -2.73 -19.47 -26.36
C GLU A 82 -1.94 -18.18 -26.11
N GLU A 83 -2.10 -17.16 -26.99
CA GLU A 83 -1.48 -15.85 -26.80
C GLU A 83 -2.01 -15.13 -25.56
N LEU A 84 -3.31 -15.21 -25.31
CA LEU A 84 -3.92 -14.69 -24.08
C LEU A 84 -3.24 -15.31 -22.85
N GLU A 85 -3.19 -16.65 -22.77
CA GLU A 85 -2.64 -17.37 -21.62
C GLU A 85 -1.16 -17.07 -21.40
N SER A 86 -0.37 -17.09 -22.47
CA SER A 86 1.07 -16.77 -22.39
C SER A 86 1.31 -15.32 -21.95
N THR A 87 0.50 -14.38 -22.41
CA THR A 87 0.56 -12.96 -22.03
C THR A 87 0.18 -12.76 -20.56
N LEU A 88 -0.88 -13.40 -20.08
CA LEU A 88 -1.30 -13.37 -18.66
C LEU A 88 -0.19 -13.90 -17.74
N VAL A 89 0.43 -15.02 -18.11
CA VAL A 89 1.57 -15.60 -17.36
C VAL A 89 2.74 -14.62 -17.31
N ASN A 90 3.10 -14.01 -18.44
CA ASN A 90 4.20 -13.04 -18.52
C ASN A 90 3.94 -11.81 -17.65
N LEU A 91 2.75 -11.22 -17.74
CA LEU A 91 2.35 -10.06 -16.94
C LEU A 91 2.39 -10.38 -15.44
N ALA A 92 1.90 -11.55 -15.03
CA ALA A 92 1.94 -12.00 -13.65
C ALA A 92 3.38 -12.24 -13.15
N GLN A 93 4.26 -12.81 -13.99
CA GLN A 93 5.67 -13.03 -13.66
C GLN A 93 6.43 -11.70 -13.44
N ARG A 94 6.04 -10.66 -14.16
CA ARG A 94 6.61 -9.30 -14.04
C ARG A 94 6.00 -8.49 -12.90
N GLY A 95 5.01 -9.02 -12.17
CA GLY A 95 4.34 -8.33 -11.07
C GLY A 95 3.33 -7.27 -11.52
N LEU A 96 2.84 -7.34 -12.74
CA LEU A 96 1.85 -6.41 -13.30
C LEU A 96 0.41 -6.90 -13.11
N LEU A 97 0.22 -8.21 -12.99
CA LEU A 97 -1.03 -8.86 -12.60
C LEU A 97 -0.82 -9.69 -11.34
N PHE A 98 -1.83 -9.79 -10.52
CA PHE A 98 -1.91 -10.83 -9.50
C PHE A 98 -2.33 -12.14 -10.15
N SER A 99 -1.77 -13.27 -9.70
CA SER A 99 -2.19 -14.60 -10.13
C SER A 99 -2.27 -15.57 -8.95
N LYS A 100 -3.23 -16.49 -9.04
CA LYS A 100 -3.48 -17.48 -7.99
C LYS A 100 -4.06 -18.74 -8.59
N LYS A 101 -3.70 -19.90 -8.04
CA LYS A 101 -4.34 -21.16 -8.36
C LYS A 101 -5.74 -21.21 -7.78
N LEU A 102 -6.74 -21.46 -8.60
CA LEU A 102 -8.15 -21.57 -8.22
C LEU A 102 -8.45 -22.95 -7.63
N LYS A 103 -9.65 -23.12 -7.05
CA LYS A 103 -10.07 -24.38 -6.42
C LYS A 103 -10.17 -25.55 -7.39
N ASP A 104 -10.45 -25.29 -8.66
CA ASP A 104 -10.49 -26.28 -9.74
C ASP A 104 -9.11 -26.63 -10.31
N GLY A 105 -8.06 -26.03 -9.79
CA GLY A 105 -6.67 -26.23 -10.19
C GLY A 105 -6.22 -25.36 -11.35
N THR A 106 -7.08 -24.58 -11.98
CA THR A 106 -6.73 -23.61 -13.04
C THR A 106 -6.09 -22.36 -12.45
N MET A 107 -5.42 -21.57 -13.29
CA MET A 107 -4.89 -20.25 -12.88
C MET A 107 -5.94 -19.18 -13.08
N GLY A 108 -6.04 -18.29 -12.10
CA GLY A 108 -6.81 -17.07 -12.21
C GLY A 108 -5.92 -15.84 -12.16
N TYR A 109 -6.39 -14.73 -12.77
CA TYR A 109 -5.64 -13.48 -12.91
C TYR A 109 -6.51 -12.29 -12.52
N ALA A 110 -5.90 -11.30 -11.86
CA ALA A 110 -6.57 -10.05 -11.50
C ALA A 110 -5.65 -8.85 -11.75
N LEU A 111 -6.26 -7.72 -12.12
CA LEU A 111 -5.58 -6.43 -12.11
C LEU A 111 -5.17 -6.08 -10.68
N GLN A 112 -3.96 -5.58 -10.51
CA GLN A 112 -3.49 -5.15 -9.20
C GLN A 112 -4.09 -3.79 -8.87
N GLN A 113 -4.68 -3.67 -7.69
CA GLN A 113 -5.28 -2.42 -7.22
C GLN A 113 -4.24 -1.53 -6.54
N PHE A 114 -4.42 -0.22 -6.59
CA PHE A 114 -3.50 0.74 -5.98
C PHE A 114 -3.36 0.48 -4.47
N GLY A 115 -2.13 0.46 -3.97
CA GLY A 115 -1.81 0.13 -2.57
C GLY A 115 -1.54 -1.35 -2.32
N TYR A 116 -2.02 -2.24 -3.19
CA TYR A 116 -1.89 -3.70 -3.04
C TYR A 116 -0.98 -4.35 -4.08
N GLY A 117 -0.57 -3.61 -5.10
CA GLY A 117 0.20 -4.19 -6.18
C GLY A 117 0.97 -3.15 -6.99
N PHE A 118 0.75 -3.14 -8.31
CA PHE A 118 1.35 -2.16 -9.21
C PHE A 118 0.96 -0.72 -8.81
N PRO A 119 1.86 0.28 -8.81
CA PRO A 119 3.29 0.16 -9.14
C PRO A 119 4.18 -0.24 -7.94
N GLN A 120 3.64 -0.55 -6.76
CA GLN A 120 4.42 -0.89 -5.57
C GLN A 120 5.20 -2.21 -5.74
N THR A 121 4.63 -3.21 -6.42
CA THR A 121 5.27 -4.50 -6.72
C THR A 121 6.62 -4.33 -7.39
N PHE A 122 6.76 -3.31 -8.21
CA PHE A 122 8.00 -3.00 -8.93
C PHE A 122 9.20 -2.78 -7.98
N PHE A 123 8.94 -2.29 -6.77
CA PHE A 123 9.98 -1.96 -5.80
C PHE A 123 10.14 -3.00 -4.69
N TRP A 124 9.22 -3.96 -4.57
CA TRP A 124 9.26 -4.95 -3.48
C TRP A 124 10.47 -5.88 -3.54
N LYS A 125 11.02 -6.14 -4.72
CA LYS A 125 12.23 -6.95 -4.90
C LYS A 125 13.53 -6.19 -4.55
N GLY A 126 13.51 -4.89 -4.41
CA GLY A 126 14.66 -4.07 -4.04
C GLY A 126 15.74 -3.94 -5.12
N VAL A 127 15.39 -4.11 -6.39
CA VAL A 127 16.34 -4.00 -7.51
C VAL A 127 16.81 -2.56 -7.72
N ASN A 128 18.10 -2.41 -8.10
CA ASN A 128 18.69 -1.12 -8.45
C ASN A 128 19.23 -1.18 -9.89
N THR A 129 18.34 -1.01 -10.85
CA THR A 129 18.64 -1.01 -12.29
C THR A 129 18.29 0.36 -12.89
N PRO A 130 18.78 0.71 -14.10
CA PRO A 130 18.36 1.92 -14.81
C PRO A 130 16.84 2.00 -14.95
N ASN A 131 16.17 0.89 -15.26
CA ASN A 131 14.72 0.81 -15.34
C ASN A 131 14.04 1.07 -13.99
N ALA A 132 14.56 0.51 -12.89
CA ALA A 132 14.06 0.78 -11.54
C ALA A 132 14.16 2.28 -11.17
N LYS A 133 15.25 2.96 -11.57
CA LYS A 133 15.40 4.41 -11.38
C LYS A 133 14.37 5.19 -12.18
N LYS A 134 14.19 4.88 -13.47
CA LYS A 134 13.19 5.51 -14.34
C LYS A 134 11.79 5.33 -13.73
N MET A 135 11.42 4.11 -13.33
CA MET A 135 10.14 3.85 -12.68
C MET A 135 9.99 4.62 -11.36
N ALA A 136 11.05 4.75 -10.57
CA ALA A 136 11.02 5.51 -9.33
C ALA A 136 10.75 7.00 -9.57
N GLU A 137 11.32 7.59 -10.63
CA GLU A 137 11.04 8.97 -11.04
C GLU A 137 9.60 9.15 -11.50
N LEU A 138 9.07 8.25 -12.33
CA LEU A 138 7.68 8.27 -12.81
C LEU A 138 6.69 8.13 -11.64
N VAL A 139 6.91 7.15 -10.76
CA VAL A 139 6.04 6.91 -9.60
C VAL A 139 6.12 8.07 -8.61
N ALA A 140 7.29 8.69 -8.43
CA ALA A 140 7.42 9.87 -7.57
C ALA A 140 6.68 11.10 -8.11
N LYS A 141 6.61 11.28 -9.44
CA LYS A 141 5.79 12.31 -10.09
C LYS A 141 4.31 12.01 -9.97
N TYR A 142 3.91 10.77 -10.22
CA TYR A 142 2.51 10.33 -10.12
C TYR A 142 1.97 10.42 -8.69
N SER A 143 2.77 10.03 -7.70
CA SER A 143 2.38 9.99 -6.28
C SER A 143 2.43 11.38 -5.65
N GLY A 144 1.27 11.95 -5.36
CA GLY A 144 1.16 13.27 -4.77
C GLY A 144 -0.12 13.46 -3.94
N LYS A 145 -0.31 14.68 -3.41
CA LYS A 145 -1.49 15.02 -2.60
C LYS A 145 -2.80 14.70 -3.31
N GLN A 146 -2.93 15.11 -4.57
CA GLN A 146 -4.15 14.92 -5.34
C GLN A 146 -4.42 13.42 -5.56
N GLN A 147 -3.43 12.67 -6.02
CA GLN A 147 -3.57 11.23 -6.25
C GLN A 147 -3.96 10.47 -4.97
N LEU A 148 -3.31 10.77 -3.83
CA LEU A 148 -3.64 10.16 -2.55
C LEU A 148 -5.05 10.52 -2.09
N ASN A 149 -5.49 11.76 -2.29
CA ASN A 149 -6.83 12.19 -1.94
C ASN A 149 -7.89 11.48 -2.78
N GLU A 150 -7.69 11.36 -4.08
CA GLU A 150 -8.60 10.65 -4.99
C GLU A 150 -8.69 9.14 -4.66
N VAL A 151 -7.55 8.49 -4.34
CA VAL A 151 -7.54 7.06 -4.00
C VAL A 151 -8.16 6.77 -2.63
N TYR A 152 -7.85 7.57 -1.62
CA TYR A 152 -8.20 7.27 -0.23
C TYR A 152 -9.22 8.23 0.38
N GLY A 153 -9.40 9.42 -0.20
CA GLY A 153 -10.26 10.47 0.35
C GLY A 153 -11.73 10.34 0.00
N ASP A 154 -12.05 9.78 -1.16
CA ASP A 154 -13.39 9.78 -1.74
C ASP A 154 -14.36 8.78 -1.08
N THR A 155 -13.87 7.89 -0.22
CA THR A 155 -14.70 6.92 0.51
C THR A 155 -14.76 7.25 2.00
N LYS A 156 -15.89 6.95 2.64
CA LYS A 156 -16.03 6.99 4.11
C LYS A 156 -15.23 5.86 4.74
N THR A 157 -15.39 4.66 4.21
CA THR A 157 -14.62 3.48 4.62
C THR A 157 -13.20 3.61 4.13
N LYS A 158 -12.24 3.68 5.07
CA LYS A 158 -10.81 3.77 4.75
C LYS A 158 -10.22 2.39 4.55
N ALA A 159 -9.44 2.22 3.47
CA ALA A 159 -8.83 0.93 3.15
C ALA A 159 -7.78 0.48 4.19
N PHE A 160 -7.14 1.41 4.87
CA PHE A 160 -6.06 1.14 5.82
C PHE A 160 -6.29 1.83 7.16
N ARG A 161 -5.68 1.28 8.22
CA ARG A 161 -5.62 1.87 9.55
C ARG A 161 -4.22 1.81 10.14
N TYR A 162 -3.98 2.63 11.16
CA TYR A 162 -2.79 2.52 12.00
C TYR A 162 -3.05 1.56 13.15
N LEU A 163 -2.09 0.67 13.41
CA LEU A 163 -2.07 -0.13 14.64
C LEU A 163 -1.14 0.52 15.68
N PRO A 164 -1.55 0.49 16.96
CA PRO A 164 -0.72 0.98 18.05
C PRO A 164 0.58 0.20 18.20
N ALA A 165 1.67 0.88 18.56
CA ALA A 165 2.84 0.20 19.11
C ALA A 165 2.48 -0.50 20.42
N MET A 166 3.00 -1.70 20.65
CA MET A 166 2.59 -2.56 21.80
C MET A 166 2.75 -1.87 23.15
N ALA A 167 3.81 -1.11 23.34
CA ALA A 167 4.07 -0.37 24.60
C ALA A 167 3.05 0.74 24.91
N SER A 168 2.14 1.06 24.01
CA SER A 168 1.24 2.21 24.12
C SER A 168 -0.18 1.88 24.54
N VAL A 169 -0.54 0.61 24.64
CA VAL A 169 -1.89 0.13 24.91
C VAL A 169 -1.90 -0.70 26.20
N GLU A 170 -2.88 -0.44 27.06
CA GLU A 170 -3.03 -1.17 28.32
C GLU A 170 -3.50 -2.62 28.06
N PRO A 171 -3.10 -3.60 28.90
CA PRO A 171 -3.47 -5.01 28.73
C PRO A 171 -4.98 -5.27 28.64
N GLU A 172 -5.80 -4.49 29.38
CA GLU A 172 -7.25 -4.61 29.37
C GLU A 172 -7.84 -4.24 28.00
N GLN A 173 -7.28 -3.25 27.31
CA GLN A 173 -7.68 -2.88 25.95
C GLN A 173 -7.29 -3.96 24.94
N HIS A 174 -6.13 -4.59 25.12
CA HIS A 174 -5.71 -5.73 24.32
C HIS A 174 -6.69 -6.89 24.38
N ALA A 175 -7.20 -7.20 25.58
CA ALA A 175 -8.18 -8.27 25.78
C ALA A 175 -9.52 -8.01 25.07
N VAL A 176 -9.92 -6.74 24.96
CA VAL A 176 -11.19 -6.35 24.30
C VAL A 176 -11.05 -6.25 22.77
N PHE A 177 -9.90 -5.79 22.29
CA PHE A 177 -9.65 -5.53 20.86
C PHE A 177 -8.38 -6.22 20.36
N PRO A 178 -8.28 -7.56 20.38
CA PRO A 178 -7.06 -8.28 20.00
C PRO A 178 -6.66 -8.04 18.54
N PHE A 179 -7.60 -7.74 17.65
CA PHE A 179 -7.32 -7.41 16.24
C PHE A 179 -6.55 -6.09 16.05
N GLU A 180 -6.33 -5.32 17.13
CA GLU A 180 -5.52 -4.10 17.12
C GLU A 180 -4.06 -4.35 17.54
N MET A 181 -3.67 -5.61 17.73
CA MET A 181 -2.31 -6.01 18.07
C MET A 181 -1.61 -6.69 16.91
N MET A 182 -0.39 -6.24 16.61
CA MET A 182 0.42 -6.86 15.56
C MET A 182 0.73 -8.33 15.82
N GLU A 183 0.91 -8.72 17.09
CA GLU A 183 1.12 -10.11 17.46
C GLU A 183 -0.06 -10.99 17.06
N GLU A 184 -1.28 -10.58 17.37
CA GLU A 184 -2.50 -11.29 17.01
C GLU A 184 -2.68 -11.40 15.48
N VAL A 185 -2.36 -10.34 14.74
CA VAL A 185 -2.37 -10.37 13.28
C VAL A 185 -1.41 -11.45 12.76
N ILE A 186 -0.17 -11.48 13.26
CA ILE A 186 0.86 -12.43 12.82
C ILE A 186 0.51 -13.86 13.23
N GLN A 187 -0.10 -14.08 14.39
CA GLN A 187 -0.50 -15.42 14.84
C GLN A 187 -1.58 -16.05 13.96
N LYS A 188 -2.47 -15.26 13.37
CA LYS A 188 -3.59 -15.75 12.56
C LYS A 188 -3.23 -16.10 11.12
N VAL A 189 -2.16 -15.54 10.58
CA VAL A 189 -1.74 -15.77 9.18
C VAL A 189 -0.94 -17.06 9.02
N LYS A 190 -0.96 -17.66 7.83
CA LYS A 190 -0.32 -18.93 7.52
C LYS A 190 1.02 -18.75 6.80
N VAL A 191 1.05 -17.88 5.81
CA VAL A 191 2.22 -17.62 4.97
C VAL A 191 2.62 -16.16 5.12
N ILE A 192 3.90 -15.89 5.28
CA ILE A 192 4.44 -14.54 5.51
C ILE A 192 5.59 -14.30 4.55
N ALA A 193 5.53 -13.20 3.82
CA ALA A 193 6.62 -12.73 2.97
C ALA A 193 7.15 -11.36 3.43
N LEU A 194 8.46 -11.23 3.50
CA LEU A 194 9.17 -9.97 3.70
C LEU A 194 9.56 -9.38 2.34
N VAL A 195 9.28 -8.10 2.16
CA VAL A 195 9.59 -7.34 0.94
C VAL A 195 10.18 -5.97 1.28
N HIS A 196 10.81 -5.34 0.30
CA HIS A 196 11.28 -3.96 0.44
C HIS A 196 10.11 -2.97 0.58
N CYS A 197 10.31 -1.94 1.38
CA CYS A 197 9.38 -0.82 1.48
C CYS A 197 9.40 -0.02 0.16
N PRO A 198 8.31 0.04 -0.61
CA PRO A 198 8.30 0.72 -1.91
C PRO A 198 8.57 2.22 -1.78
N CYS A 199 8.04 2.88 -0.74
CA CYS A 199 8.27 4.31 -0.51
C CYS A 199 9.74 4.63 -0.24
N ARG A 200 10.44 3.81 0.59
CA ARG A 200 11.87 4.00 0.86
C ARG A 200 12.74 3.60 -0.32
N ALA A 201 12.39 2.52 -1.02
CA ALA A 201 13.11 2.08 -2.21
C ALA A 201 13.03 3.15 -3.32
N THR A 202 11.84 3.68 -3.59
CA THR A 202 11.65 4.80 -4.52
C THR A 202 12.48 6.01 -4.11
N ALA A 203 12.40 6.43 -2.83
CA ALA A 203 13.17 7.57 -2.33
C ALA A 203 14.68 7.37 -2.45
N GLN A 204 15.17 6.15 -2.22
CA GLN A 204 16.59 5.80 -2.38
C GLN A 204 17.02 5.85 -3.84
N LEU A 205 16.25 5.27 -4.76
CA LEU A 205 16.57 5.23 -6.19
C LEU A 205 16.68 6.61 -6.82
N ILE A 206 15.88 7.59 -6.34
CA ILE A 206 15.93 9.00 -6.80
C ILE A 206 16.80 9.91 -5.91
N GLY A 207 17.59 9.34 -4.99
CA GLY A 207 18.51 10.12 -4.14
C GLY A 207 17.82 11.01 -3.09
N LYS A 208 16.57 10.73 -2.70
CA LYS A 208 15.77 11.52 -1.73
C LYS A 208 15.49 10.81 -0.40
N LYS A 209 16.11 9.67 -0.14
CA LYS A 209 15.98 8.96 1.15
C LYS A 209 16.71 9.74 2.25
N GLN A 210 15.98 10.14 3.30
CA GLN A 210 16.49 10.99 4.39
C GLN A 210 16.61 10.23 5.73
N CYS A 211 16.57 8.90 5.72
CA CYS A 211 16.63 8.09 6.93
C CYS A 211 17.47 6.83 6.71
N ASP A 212 18.00 6.27 7.80
CA ASP A 212 18.78 5.04 7.81
C ASP A 212 17.92 3.78 8.05
N HIS A 213 16.59 3.93 8.09
CA HIS A 213 15.69 2.80 8.27
C HIS A 213 15.87 1.74 7.18
N PRO A 214 15.73 0.44 7.52
CA PRO A 214 15.94 -0.66 6.60
C PRO A 214 14.94 -0.61 5.45
N LEU A 215 15.35 -1.10 4.28
CA LEU A 215 14.46 -1.24 3.13
C LEU A 215 13.55 -2.45 3.30
N GLU A 216 14.08 -3.61 3.69
CA GLU A 216 13.32 -4.83 3.94
C GLU A 216 12.57 -4.75 5.26
N ASN A 217 11.35 -4.24 5.23
CA ASN A 217 10.49 -4.21 6.41
C ASN A 217 8.99 -4.06 6.11
N CYS A 218 8.56 -4.32 4.89
CA CYS A 218 7.14 -4.51 4.57
C CYS A 218 6.80 -5.99 4.60
N ILE A 219 5.72 -6.36 5.28
CA ILE A 219 5.30 -7.74 5.45
C ILE A 219 4.02 -7.97 4.66
N LYS A 220 3.92 -9.12 4.01
CA LYS A 220 2.74 -9.56 3.25
C LYS A 220 2.26 -10.90 3.78
N TYR A 221 0.96 -11.18 3.65
CA TYR A 221 0.31 -12.32 4.29
C TYR A 221 -0.50 -13.15 3.30
N ASP A 222 -0.55 -14.45 3.58
CA ASP A 222 -1.37 -15.47 2.93
C ASP A 222 -1.27 -15.40 1.39
N GLU A 223 -2.35 -15.31 0.63
CA GLU A 223 -2.33 -15.37 -0.83
C GLU A 223 -1.46 -14.32 -1.50
N LEU A 224 -1.31 -13.13 -0.90
CA LEU A 224 -0.38 -12.12 -1.42
C LEU A 224 1.07 -12.54 -1.15
N ALA A 225 1.35 -13.12 0.02
CA ALA A 225 2.68 -13.66 0.34
C ALA A 225 3.03 -14.83 -0.57
N GLU A 226 2.12 -15.80 -0.74
CA GLU A 226 2.29 -16.96 -1.63
C GLU A 226 2.64 -16.51 -3.06
N TYR A 227 1.86 -15.57 -3.61
CA TYR A 227 2.11 -14.98 -4.92
C TYR A 227 3.52 -14.37 -5.03
N LEU A 228 3.92 -13.56 -4.05
CA LEU A 228 5.20 -12.85 -4.08
C LEU A 228 6.40 -13.80 -3.91
N ILE A 229 6.26 -14.85 -3.10
CA ILE A 229 7.28 -15.91 -2.93
C ILE A 229 7.41 -16.69 -4.23
N GLU A 230 6.30 -17.15 -4.82
CA GLU A 230 6.28 -17.88 -6.09
C GLU A 230 6.96 -17.09 -7.23
N LYS A 231 6.71 -15.76 -7.30
CA LYS A 231 7.32 -14.91 -8.34
C LYS A 231 8.75 -14.45 -8.00
N GLY A 232 9.32 -14.87 -6.87
CA GLY A 232 10.66 -14.47 -6.43
C GLY A 232 10.78 -12.95 -6.15
N ILE A 233 9.67 -12.33 -5.74
CA ILE A 233 9.58 -10.90 -5.38
C ILE A 233 9.75 -10.73 -3.88
N GLY A 234 9.21 -11.64 -3.07
CA GLY A 234 9.27 -11.63 -1.61
C GLY A 234 10.06 -12.83 -1.06
N LYS A 235 10.62 -12.67 0.13
CA LYS A 235 11.29 -13.72 0.89
C LYS A 235 10.34 -14.29 1.92
N GLU A 236 10.12 -15.61 1.93
CA GLU A 236 9.38 -16.26 3.00
C GLU A 236 10.09 -16.10 4.34
N ILE A 237 9.32 -15.76 5.38
CA ILE A 237 9.82 -15.64 6.75
C ILE A 237 8.86 -16.31 7.74
N SER A 238 9.40 -16.76 8.87
CA SER A 238 8.63 -17.31 9.99
C SER A 238 7.88 -16.23 10.76
N LYS A 239 6.88 -16.64 11.55
CA LYS A 239 6.18 -15.74 12.49
C LYS A 239 7.14 -15.06 13.48
N LYS A 240 8.16 -15.77 13.94
CA LYS A 240 9.18 -15.23 14.84
C LYS A 240 9.98 -14.11 14.16
N GLU A 241 10.44 -14.33 12.93
CA GLU A 241 11.14 -13.29 12.15
C GLU A 241 10.22 -12.09 11.87
N ALA A 242 8.94 -12.32 11.58
CA ALA A 242 7.98 -11.24 11.40
C ALA A 242 7.80 -10.39 12.67
N LEU A 243 7.67 -11.02 13.85
CA LEU A 243 7.62 -10.33 15.13
C LEU A 243 8.91 -9.55 15.43
N ASP A 244 10.07 -10.08 15.06
CA ASP A 244 11.35 -9.37 15.18
C ASP A 244 11.40 -8.12 14.27
N VAL A 245 10.83 -8.19 13.07
CA VAL A 245 10.70 -7.02 12.18
C VAL A 245 9.79 -5.97 12.80
N ILE A 246 8.67 -6.36 13.40
CA ILE A 246 7.73 -5.46 14.08
C ILE A 246 8.43 -4.76 15.25
N ARG A 247 9.04 -5.51 16.16
CA ARG A 247 9.74 -4.98 17.34
C ARG A 247 10.84 -3.98 16.93
N LYS A 248 11.71 -4.35 15.99
CA LYS A 248 12.76 -3.45 15.48
C LYS A 248 12.19 -2.20 14.81
N SER A 249 11.02 -2.31 14.21
CA SER A 249 10.33 -1.18 13.59
C SER A 249 9.80 -0.22 14.65
N GLU A 250 9.22 -0.72 15.75
CA GLU A 250 8.78 0.11 16.89
C GLU A 250 9.96 0.85 17.54
N GLU A 251 11.05 0.14 17.81
CA GLU A 251 12.29 0.71 18.36
C GLU A 251 12.86 1.82 17.46
N ALA A 252 12.71 1.68 16.14
CA ALA A 252 13.13 2.66 15.15
C ALA A 252 12.11 3.79 14.89
N GLY A 253 11.02 3.85 15.64
CA GLY A 253 9.99 4.90 15.47
C GLY A 253 9.11 4.75 14.23
N LEU A 254 8.97 3.53 13.69
CA LEU A 254 8.15 3.27 12.51
C LEU A 254 6.70 2.94 12.89
N VAL A 255 5.80 3.38 12.03
CA VAL A 255 4.34 3.26 12.22
C VAL A 255 3.83 1.99 11.55
N HIS A 256 3.10 1.17 12.28
CA HIS A 256 2.39 0.03 11.70
C HIS A 256 1.11 0.49 11.00
N MET A 257 0.97 0.12 9.75
CA MET A 257 -0.21 0.36 8.93
C MET A 257 -0.66 -0.95 8.31
N VAL A 258 -1.92 -1.31 8.50
CA VAL A 258 -2.53 -2.55 8.01
C VAL A 258 -3.83 -2.27 7.28
N ASP A 259 -4.41 -3.29 6.63
CA ASP A 259 -5.77 -3.21 6.10
C ASP A 259 -6.76 -2.89 7.22
N ASN A 260 -7.77 -2.07 6.91
CA ASN A 260 -8.77 -1.66 7.89
C ASN A 260 -9.85 -2.74 8.10
N ALA A 261 -9.42 -3.96 8.36
CA ALA A 261 -10.27 -5.12 8.65
C ALA A 261 -9.82 -5.82 9.94
N ARG A 262 -10.74 -6.55 10.60
CA ARG A 262 -10.40 -7.32 11.81
C ARG A 262 -9.68 -8.63 11.48
N GLU A 263 -9.99 -9.20 10.32
CA GLU A 263 -9.47 -10.49 9.85
C GLU A 263 -9.06 -10.42 8.38
N GLY A 264 -8.26 -11.39 7.92
CA GLY A 264 -7.85 -11.50 6.53
C GLY A 264 -6.93 -10.38 6.05
N ILE A 265 -6.18 -9.74 6.96
CA ILE A 265 -5.20 -8.69 6.65
C ILE A 265 -4.18 -9.23 5.64
N LYS A 266 -3.89 -8.47 4.58
CA LYS A 266 -2.98 -8.85 3.50
C LYS A 266 -1.59 -8.27 3.64
N HIS A 267 -1.45 -7.18 4.41
CA HIS A 267 -0.13 -6.57 4.56
C HIS A 267 0.03 -5.78 5.84
N THR A 268 1.29 -5.62 6.25
CA THR A 268 1.74 -4.63 7.23
C THR A 268 2.84 -3.79 6.61
N CYS A 269 2.64 -2.48 6.62
CA CYS A 269 3.69 -1.50 6.34
C CYS A 269 4.27 -0.97 7.65
N ASN A 270 5.60 -0.78 7.70
CA ASN A 270 6.30 -0.14 8.81
C ASN A 270 6.83 1.22 8.30
N CYS A 271 6.05 2.27 8.50
CA CYS A 271 6.16 3.54 7.80
C CYS A 271 7.00 4.57 8.56
N CYS A 272 7.88 5.29 7.87
CA CYS A 272 8.59 6.46 8.40
C CYS A 272 7.94 7.77 7.95
N GLY A 273 8.08 8.83 8.75
CA GLY A 273 7.54 10.15 8.41
C GLY A 273 8.25 10.84 7.23
N CYS A 274 9.48 10.44 6.88
CA CYS A 274 10.26 11.09 5.82
C CYS A 274 9.93 10.57 4.41
N CYS A 275 9.93 9.25 4.20
CA CYS A 275 9.78 8.63 2.88
C CYS A 275 8.37 8.15 2.56
N CYS A 276 7.56 7.79 3.56
CA CYS A 276 6.24 7.21 3.33
C CYS A 276 5.31 8.19 2.60
N TRP A 277 4.64 7.71 1.57
CA TRP A 277 3.71 8.53 0.80
C TRP A 277 2.52 9.01 1.67
N SER A 278 1.97 8.15 2.53
CA SER A 278 0.85 8.50 3.43
C SER A 278 1.31 9.25 4.68
N VAL A 279 2.11 8.63 5.56
CA VAL A 279 2.58 9.24 6.83
C VAL A 279 3.38 10.52 6.57
N GLY A 280 4.25 10.52 5.55
CA GLY A 280 4.99 11.71 5.17
C GLY A 280 4.12 12.86 4.63
N THR A 281 2.98 12.55 4.02
CA THR A 281 2.02 13.57 3.57
C THR A 281 1.32 14.22 4.77
N ILE A 282 0.98 13.45 5.79
CA ILE A 282 0.46 13.96 7.08
C ILE A 282 1.55 14.79 7.79
N ARG A 283 2.79 14.29 7.90
CA ARG A 283 3.92 15.02 8.50
C ARG A 283 4.13 16.39 7.86
N ARG A 284 3.98 16.50 6.55
CA ARG A 284 4.10 17.76 5.79
C ARG A 284 2.82 18.61 5.82
N LYS A 285 1.83 18.26 6.63
CA LYS A 285 0.53 18.96 6.77
C LYS A 285 -0.20 19.18 5.44
N LYS A 286 -0.10 18.21 4.50
CA LYS A 286 -0.72 18.31 3.18
C LYS A 286 -2.14 17.73 3.14
N ILE A 287 -2.37 16.61 3.85
CA ILE A 287 -3.67 15.94 3.94
C ILE A 287 -3.88 15.53 5.40
N PRO A 288 -5.05 15.83 6.01
CA PRO A 288 -5.39 15.38 7.35
C PRO A 288 -5.40 13.85 7.46
N ARG A 289 -5.11 13.33 8.66
CA ARG A 289 -4.99 11.89 8.93
C ARG A 289 -6.24 11.08 8.55
N ASP A 290 -7.40 11.56 8.93
CA ASP A 290 -8.68 10.84 8.77
C ASP A 290 -9.16 10.79 7.31
N VAL A 291 -8.51 11.53 6.40
CA VAL A 291 -8.75 11.45 4.96
C VAL A 291 -8.10 10.22 4.36
N LEU A 292 -6.86 9.92 4.77
CA LEU A 292 -6.07 8.83 4.18
C LEU A 292 -6.30 7.49 4.85
N MET A 293 -6.41 7.48 6.20
CA MET A 293 -6.40 6.25 7.01
C MET A 293 -7.42 6.35 8.14
N ALA A 294 -7.97 5.22 8.54
CA ALA A 294 -8.74 5.15 9.76
C ALA A 294 -7.83 5.32 10.99
N THR A 295 -8.27 6.16 11.93
CA THR A 295 -7.56 6.43 13.19
C THR A 295 -8.50 6.12 14.36
N TYR A 296 -8.22 5.07 15.09
CA TYR A 296 -9.04 4.62 16.20
C TYR A 296 -8.54 5.09 17.57
N PHE A 297 -7.30 5.55 17.65
CA PHE A 297 -6.67 5.96 18.90
C PHE A 297 -6.19 7.43 18.86
N LEU A 298 -6.10 7.99 20.07
CA LEU A 298 -5.45 9.27 20.33
C LEU A 298 -4.45 9.10 21.47
N ARG A 299 -3.35 9.83 21.39
CA ARG A 299 -2.36 9.88 22.46
C ARG A 299 -2.83 10.76 23.60
N GLU A 300 -2.62 10.27 24.83
CA GLU A 300 -2.71 11.05 26.06
C GLU A 300 -1.40 10.98 26.84
N THR A 301 -1.19 11.96 27.73
CA THR A 301 -0.03 12.02 28.62
C THR A 301 -0.52 12.01 30.06
N ASP A 302 -0.02 11.07 30.83
CA ASP A 302 -0.15 11.05 32.28
C ASP A 302 0.82 12.11 32.86
N LYS A 303 0.27 13.23 33.29
CA LYS A 303 1.07 14.38 33.77
C LYS A 303 1.77 14.09 35.11
N GLU A 304 1.25 13.16 35.92
CA GLU A 304 1.86 12.81 37.19
C GLU A 304 3.11 11.96 37.00
N LYS A 305 3.14 11.16 35.93
CA LYS A 305 4.30 10.33 35.57
C LYS A 305 5.29 11.04 34.67
N CYS A 306 4.86 12.05 33.92
CA CYS A 306 5.68 12.68 32.90
C CYS A 306 6.88 13.45 33.51
N THR A 307 8.08 13.10 33.10
CA THR A 307 9.34 13.74 33.56
C THR A 307 9.80 14.89 32.67
N GLY A 308 9.07 15.22 31.60
CA GLY A 308 9.46 16.29 30.66
C GLY A 308 10.67 16.00 29.78
N CYS A 309 11.08 14.73 29.61
CA CYS A 309 12.33 14.35 28.94
C CYS A 309 12.39 14.71 27.44
N GLY A 310 11.24 14.93 26.75
CA GLY A 310 11.19 15.29 25.34
C GLY A 310 11.33 14.14 24.32
N GLU A 311 11.64 12.91 24.73
CA GLU A 311 11.84 11.75 23.84
C GLU A 311 10.67 11.51 22.89
N CYS A 312 9.43 11.76 23.36
CA CYS A 312 8.23 11.62 22.54
C CYS A 312 8.13 12.65 21.41
N VAL A 313 8.78 13.81 21.53
CA VAL A 313 8.86 14.84 20.48
C VAL A 313 9.75 14.37 19.34
N GLU A 314 10.95 13.90 19.70
CA GLU A 314 11.99 13.49 18.73
C GLU A 314 11.53 12.30 17.88
N ILE A 315 10.90 11.30 18.50
CA ILE A 315 10.47 10.10 17.79
C ILE A 315 9.19 10.28 16.96
N CYS A 316 8.43 11.38 17.13
CA CYS A 316 7.12 11.54 16.52
C CYS A 316 7.19 11.52 14.99
N PRO A 317 6.61 10.51 14.30
CA PRO A 317 6.74 10.36 12.85
C PRO A 317 6.02 11.46 12.05
N VAL A 318 5.07 12.17 12.67
CA VAL A 318 4.27 13.23 12.04
C VAL A 318 4.53 14.63 12.63
N ASN A 319 5.47 14.77 13.56
CA ASN A 319 5.89 16.04 14.16
C ASN A 319 4.71 16.85 14.74
N VAL A 320 3.89 16.23 15.56
CA VAL A 320 2.69 16.85 16.15
C VAL A 320 2.78 17.04 17.66
N ILE A 321 3.95 16.79 18.24
CA ILE A 321 4.23 16.96 19.66
C ILE A 321 5.24 18.09 19.82
N LYS A 322 4.99 18.99 20.75
CA LYS A 322 5.90 20.08 21.12
C LYS A 322 6.00 20.15 22.63
N MET A 323 7.13 20.59 23.18
CA MET A 323 7.25 20.92 24.59
C MET A 323 6.69 22.33 24.83
N GLU A 324 5.83 22.46 25.85
CA GLU A 324 5.40 23.73 26.40
C GLU A 324 5.72 23.71 27.91
N GLY A 325 6.78 24.41 28.30
CA GLY A 325 7.41 24.25 29.61
C GLY A 325 7.91 22.81 29.78
N ASP A 326 7.53 22.16 30.86
CA ASP A 326 7.97 20.79 31.21
C ASP A 326 7.07 19.70 30.64
N PHE A 327 6.06 20.02 29.83
CA PHE A 327 5.11 19.03 29.36
C PHE A 327 4.96 19.02 27.84
N PRO A 328 4.75 17.82 27.23
CA PRO A 328 4.46 17.69 25.81
C PRO A 328 3.00 18.04 25.51
N VAL A 329 2.79 18.94 24.56
CA VAL A 329 1.49 19.28 23.99
C VAL A 329 1.34 18.66 22.60
N ILE A 330 0.16 18.09 22.35
CA ILE A 330 -0.13 17.29 21.16
C ILE A 330 -1.18 17.98 20.29
N ASP A 331 -0.87 18.17 19.03
CA ASP A 331 -1.86 18.51 17.99
C ASP A 331 -2.74 17.29 17.70
N LYS A 332 -3.90 17.23 18.38
CA LYS A 332 -4.83 16.09 18.33
C LYS A 332 -5.48 15.91 16.96
N GLU A 333 -5.56 16.93 16.12
CA GLU A 333 -6.12 16.83 14.77
C GLU A 333 -5.18 16.09 13.82
N TRP A 334 -3.88 16.15 14.05
CA TRP A 334 -2.85 15.55 13.22
C TRP A 334 -2.19 14.33 13.85
N CYS A 335 -2.45 14.06 15.12
CA CYS A 335 -1.94 12.84 15.78
C CYS A 335 -2.60 11.59 15.18
N ILE A 336 -1.82 10.70 14.61
CA ILE A 336 -2.29 9.47 13.94
C ILE A 336 -2.56 8.30 14.88
N GLY A 337 -2.39 8.47 16.19
CA GLY A 337 -2.67 7.44 17.19
C GLY A 337 -1.80 6.18 17.06
N CYS A 338 -0.58 6.30 16.54
CA CYS A 338 0.30 5.16 16.29
C CYS A 338 1.03 4.63 17.54
N GLY A 339 1.04 5.37 18.65
CA GLY A 339 1.66 4.94 19.90
C GLY A 339 3.19 4.87 19.95
N VAL A 340 3.88 5.12 18.85
CA VAL A 340 5.36 5.04 18.76
C VAL A 340 6.06 5.89 19.83
N CYS A 341 5.47 7.00 20.24
CA CYS A 341 6.00 7.88 21.28
C CYS A 341 5.96 7.27 22.70
N ALA A 342 5.28 6.15 22.91
CA ALA A 342 5.34 5.41 24.16
C ALA A 342 6.59 4.54 24.30
N VAL A 343 7.15 4.09 23.17
CA VAL A 343 8.30 3.16 23.14
C VAL A 343 9.52 3.72 23.89
N PRO A 344 10.00 4.95 23.63
CA PRO A 344 11.14 5.51 24.34
C PRO A 344 10.76 6.18 25.68
N CYS A 345 9.49 6.17 26.10
CA CYS A 345 9.08 6.90 27.31
C CYS A 345 9.56 6.20 28.60
N PRO A 346 10.59 6.74 29.30
CA PRO A 346 11.19 6.06 30.46
C PRO A 346 10.22 5.97 31.67
N ALA A 347 9.24 6.88 31.71
CA ALA A 347 8.27 6.96 32.79
C ALA A 347 6.92 6.27 32.48
N SER A 348 6.78 5.63 31.32
CA SER A 348 5.53 5.05 30.84
C SER A 348 4.33 6.01 30.94
N ALA A 349 4.59 7.31 30.72
CA ALA A 349 3.61 8.38 30.84
C ALA A 349 2.75 8.58 29.58
N VAL A 350 3.03 7.85 28.51
CA VAL A 350 2.31 7.92 27.23
C VAL A 350 1.34 6.76 27.13
N LYS A 351 0.06 7.08 26.93
CA LYS A 351 -1.00 6.09 26.71
C LYS A 351 -1.78 6.40 25.44
N LEU A 352 -2.36 5.39 24.83
CA LEU A 352 -3.34 5.53 23.77
C LEU A 352 -4.74 5.24 24.33
N VAL A 353 -5.67 6.12 24.01
CA VAL A 353 -7.09 5.94 24.32
C VAL A 353 -7.88 5.82 23.02
N ARG A 354 -8.89 4.97 23.02
CA ARG A 354 -9.78 4.86 21.84
C ARG A 354 -10.55 6.17 21.65
N LYS A 355 -10.58 6.60 20.38
CA LYS A 355 -11.28 7.82 19.94
C LYS A 355 -12.81 7.62 19.89
N SER A 356 -13.25 6.40 19.60
CA SER A 356 -14.66 6.03 19.45
C SER A 356 -14.83 4.52 19.56
N ASP A 357 -16.08 4.07 19.70
CA ASP A 357 -16.45 2.64 19.66
C ASP A 357 -16.52 2.06 18.25
N ALA A 358 -16.14 2.83 17.24
CA ALA A 358 -16.10 2.36 15.86
C ALA A 358 -15.18 1.13 15.73
N ILE A 359 -15.69 0.11 15.07
CA ILE A 359 -14.99 -1.17 14.85
C ILE A 359 -14.73 -1.31 13.34
N PRO A 360 -13.52 -1.75 12.93
CA PRO A 360 -13.24 -2.05 11.54
C PRO A 360 -14.20 -3.10 10.96
N PRO A 361 -14.44 -3.13 9.64
CA PRO A 361 -15.13 -4.22 8.96
C PRO A 361 -14.61 -5.59 9.41
N LYS A 362 -15.49 -6.60 9.36
CA LYS A 362 -15.17 -7.94 9.88
C LYS A 362 -13.92 -8.53 9.24
N ASP A 363 -13.87 -8.49 7.92
CA ASP A 363 -12.78 -9.07 7.16
C ASP A 363 -12.42 -8.22 5.92
N PHE A 364 -11.36 -8.62 5.24
CA PHE A 364 -10.86 -7.96 4.04
C PHE A 364 -11.91 -7.90 2.92
N LYS A 365 -12.76 -8.92 2.82
CA LYS A 365 -13.81 -8.98 1.81
C LYS A 365 -14.89 -7.93 2.06
N GLU A 366 -15.43 -7.87 3.28
CA GLU A 366 -16.41 -6.88 3.70
C GLU A 366 -15.87 -5.45 3.53
N LEU A 367 -14.63 -5.19 3.96
CA LEU A 367 -13.95 -3.90 3.76
C LEU A 367 -14.02 -3.42 2.31
N HIS A 368 -13.64 -4.28 1.38
CA HIS A 368 -13.58 -3.89 -0.04
C HIS A 368 -14.95 -3.92 -0.73
N GLN A 369 -15.90 -4.68 -0.23
CA GLN A 369 -17.30 -4.58 -0.68
C GLN A 369 -17.90 -3.22 -0.31
N GLU A 370 -17.64 -2.72 0.89
CA GLU A 370 -18.06 -1.38 1.31
C GLU A 370 -17.41 -0.29 0.45
N ILE A 371 -16.10 -0.36 0.23
CA ILE A 371 -15.39 0.59 -0.63
C ILE A 371 -15.94 0.59 -2.06
N LEU A 372 -16.16 -0.60 -2.66
CA LEU A 372 -16.74 -0.71 -4.00
C LEU A 372 -18.13 -0.12 -4.08
N LYS A 373 -18.97 -0.39 -3.07
CA LYS A 373 -20.33 0.16 -2.98
C LYS A 373 -20.33 1.69 -2.84
N GLU A 374 -19.41 2.24 -2.06
CA GLU A 374 -19.29 3.69 -1.88
C GLU A 374 -18.80 4.39 -3.16
N ARG A 375 -17.92 3.74 -3.94
CA ARG A 375 -17.41 4.27 -5.22
C ARG A 375 -18.36 4.09 -6.40
N ASN A 376 -19.19 3.06 -6.35
CA ASN A 376 -20.20 2.78 -7.36
C ASN A 376 -21.57 2.75 -6.66
N PRO A 377 -22.06 3.91 -6.15
CA PRO A 377 -23.42 3.97 -5.63
C PRO A 377 -24.36 3.50 -6.73
N ALA A 378 -25.28 2.61 -6.40
CA ALA A 378 -26.25 2.10 -7.36
C ALA A 378 -26.90 3.27 -8.10
N GLU A 379 -26.86 3.23 -9.45
CA GLU A 379 -27.63 4.10 -10.32
C GLU A 379 -29.12 3.98 -10.05
#